data_17354b550b3b8e11b067a802eb6f61f9
#
_entry.id   17354b550b3b8e11b067a802eb6f61f9
#
_cell.length_a   1.000
_cell.length_b   1.000
_cell.length_c   1.000
_cell.angle_alpha   90.00
_cell.angle_beta   90.00
_cell.angle_gamma   90.00
#
_symmetry.space_group_name_H-M   'P 1'
#
loop_
_entity.id
_entity.type
_entity.pdbx_description
1 polymer ?
#
loop_
_entity_poly.entity_id
_entity_poly.type
_entity_poly.pdbx_seq_one_letter_code
_entity_poly.pdbx_strand_id
1 'polypeptide(L)'
;MTQLGARSSMTQSGLLRNYINGQWLPSAAGDVLSVNNPATGEVLAQVPISPKQEVDQAAQAAATAFEEWRRVPPPQRVQYLFKLKDLLETHLEELAQTITQECGKTLAESKGELRRAIENVEVACGIPMMMQGTVLEDIASGIDEFMIRQPLGVAAAIAPFNFPAMIPFWFMPYALACGNTYIVKPSEKVPLTMQRIFELLDQAGFPPGVVNLVNGAKETVDAILEHPTIQAISFVGSSPVAKYIYAQAAAHGKRVQCQGGAKNPVIVLPDADQEMTTRIVADSAFGCAGQRCLAASLAVTVGEATEWFTDAIAHTAATRTVGNGLDPEVQMGPVITAQSQQRIGSLIQTGADEGATVLVDGRNAHIPTLEAGHFVKPTVLQNVPPSGEIAHTEIFGPVLGLMPVDTIEAAIALVNRSPWGNMACLFTNSGAAARQFRYEATAGNIGINIGVAAPMAFFPFSGWKDSFFGDLHGQGAHAMEFFTQTKVVVERWPQEWSRQF
;
A
#
# COMPACT_ATOMS: atom_id res chain seq x y z
N MET A 1 -28.37 -22.45 19.69
CA MET A 1 -26.91 -22.58 19.44
C MET A 1 -26.46 -22.33 18.00
N THR A 2 -27.37 -22.15 17.04
CA THR A 2 -27.03 -22.04 15.59
C THR A 2 -26.85 -20.62 15.06
N GLN A 3 -27.18 -19.58 15.82
CA GLN A 3 -27.03 -18.17 15.32
C GLN A 3 -25.71 -17.49 15.70
N LEU A 4 -24.98 -17.94 16.72
CA LEU A 4 -23.69 -17.36 17.11
C LEU A 4 -22.55 -17.79 16.17
N GLY A 5 -22.63 -18.99 15.58
CA GLY A 5 -21.59 -19.50 14.66
C GLY A 5 -21.51 -18.80 13.31
N ALA A 6 -22.58 -18.11 12.86
CA ALA A 6 -22.63 -17.42 11.58
C ALA A 6 -22.08 -15.97 11.61
N ARG A 7 -21.77 -15.44 12.81
CA ARG A 7 -21.28 -14.08 13.02
C ARG A 7 -19.77 -13.98 13.30
N SER A 8 -19.05 -15.10 13.34
CA SER A 8 -17.62 -15.11 13.62
C SER A 8 -16.80 -15.18 12.34
N SER A 9 -15.80 -14.32 12.22
CA SER A 9 -14.84 -14.28 11.11
C SER A 9 -13.94 -15.52 11.02
N MET A 10 -13.91 -16.34 12.07
CA MET A 10 -13.08 -17.54 12.20
C MET A 10 -13.89 -18.73 12.72
N THR A 11 -13.51 -19.95 12.32
CA THR A 11 -14.05 -21.21 12.88
C THR A 11 -13.39 -21.53 14.23
N GLN A 12 -13.95 -22.49 14.98
CA GLN A 12 -13.34 -22.99 16.22
C GLN A 12 -11.96 -23.64 15.99
N SER A 13 -11.69 -24.13 14.77
CA SER A 13 -10.39 -24.70 14.38
C SER A 13 -9.38 -23.66 13.90
N GLY A 14 -9.68 -22.36 13.99
CA GLY A 14 -8.77 -21.30 13.55
C GLY A 14 -8.79 -21.03 12.03
N LEU A 15 -9.70 -21.65 11.27
CA LEU A 15 -9.83 -21.39 9.83
C LEU A 15 -10.64 -20.12 9.59
N LEU A 16 -10.08 -19.21 8.82
CA LEU A 16 -10.73 -17.94 8.44
C LEU A 16 -11.89 -18.19 7.48
N ARG A 17 -12.87 -17.29 7.54
CA ARG A 17 -14.05 -17.29 6.68
C ARG A 17 -13.99 -16.12 5.69
N ASN A 18 -14.71 -16.26 4.60
CA ASN A 18 -14.99 -15.14 3.71
C ASN A 18 -16.20 -14.34 4.20
N TYR A 19 -16.20 -13.03 3.96
CA TYR A 19 -17.35 -12.18 4.22
C TYR A 19 -18.03 -11.82 2.90
N ILE A 20 -19.17 -12.44 2.64
CA ILE A 20 -19.88 -12.30 1.36
C ILE A 20 -21.35 -11.99 1.67
N ASN A 21 -21.87 -10.94 1.05
CA ASN A 21 -23.27 -10.54 1.19
C ASN A 21 -23.74 -10.36 2.65
N GLY A 22 -22.89 -9.73 3.48
CA GLY A 22 -23.20 -9.48 4.89
C GLY A 22 -23.09 -10.70 5.80
N GLN A 23 -22.43 -11.80 5.33
CA GLN A 23 -22.33 -13.03 6.09
C GLN A 23 -20.92 -13.60 6.09
N TRP A 24 -20.50 -14.15 7.23
CA TRP A 24 -19.28 -14.92 7.37
C TRP A 24 -19.52 -16.37 6.92
N LEU A 25 -19.00 -16.73 5.73
CA LEU A 25 -19.20 -18.02 5.11
C LEU A 25 -17.92 -18.87 5.19
N PRO A 26 -18.02 -20.16 5.56
CA PRO A 26 -16.88 -21.06 5.44
C PRO A 26 -16.52 -21.23 3.96
N SER A 27 -15.21 -21.30 3.67
CA SER A 27 -14.76 -21.62 2.32
C SER A 27 -14.89 -23.11 2.02
N ALA A 28 -15.19 -23.44 0.77
CA ALA A 28 -15.14 -24.79 0.23
C ALA A 28 -13.74 -25.17 -0.29
N ALA A 29 -12.70 -24.38 0.05
CA ALA A 29 -11.32 -24.63 -0.34
C ALA A 29 -10.83 -25.98 0.13
N GLY A 30 -10.16 -26.73 -0.75
CA GLY A 30 -9.44 -27.95 -0.41
C GLY A 30 -8.08 -27.67 0.27
N ASP A 31 -7.48 -26.52 -0.04
CA ASP A 31 -6.16 -26.11 0.43
C ASP A 31 -6.24 -24.90 1.35
N VAL A 32 -5.38 -24.92 2.37
CA VAL A 32 -5.22 -23.83 3.35
C VAL A 32 -3.75 -23.48 3.53
N LEU A 33 -3.48 -22.23 3.90
CA LEU A 33 -2.14 -21.75 4.27
C LEU A 33 -2.13 -21.33 5.74
N SER A 34 -1.00 -21.56 6.42
CA SER A 34 -0.81 -21.07 7.80
C SER A 34 -0.46 -19.60 7.80
N VAL A 35 -1.10 -18.84 8.69
CA VAL A 35 -0.77 -17.47 9.04
C VAL A 35 0.10 -17.53 10.30
N ASN A 36 1.35 -17.13 10.20
CA ASN A 36 2.30 -17.25 11.28
C ASN A 36 2.69 -15.87 11.83
N ASN A 37 2.94 -15.81 13.13
CA ASN A 37 3.64 -14.68 13.73
C ASN A 37 5.12 -14.74 13.32
N PRO A 38 5.63 -13.77 12.55
CA PRO A 38 7.00 -13.81 12.04
C PRO A 38 8.07 -13.62 13.12
N ALA A 39 7.69 -13.15 14.32
CA ALA A 39 8.60 -12.99 15.45
C ALA A 39 8.78 -14.30 16.26
N THR A 40 7.74 -15.12 16.38
CA THR A 40 7.72 -16.30 17.25
C THR A 40 7.61 -17.62 16.48
N GLY A 41 7.19 -17.60 15.21
CA GLY A 41 6.87 -18.77 14.42
C GLY A 41 5.52 -19.42 14.77
N GLU A 42 4.79 -18.89 15.75
CA GLU A 42 3.47 -19.39 16.16
C GLU A 42 2.45 -19.28 15.03
N VAL A 43 1.62 -20.33 14.86
CA VAL A 43 0.49 -20.31 13.93
C VAL A 43 -0.67 -19.56 14.56
N LEU A 44 -1.02 -18.42 14.00
CA LEU A 44 -2.11 -17.55 14.47
C LEU A 44 -3.48 -18.01 13.91
N ALA A 45 -3.51 -18.44 12.65
CA ALA A 45 -4.72 -18.88 11.97
C ALA A 45 -4.39 -19.70 10.72
N GLN A 46 -5.44 -20.19 10.06
CA GLN A 46 -5.37 -20.79 8.73
C GLN A 46 -6.23 -19.98 7.76
N VAL A 47 -5.69 -19.69 6.58
CA VAL A 47 -6.39 -18.94 5.52
C VAL A 47 -6.73 -19.88 4.36
N PRO A 48 -8.00 -19.92 3.91
CA PRO A 48 -8.39 -20.76 2.77
C PRO A 48 -7.88 -20.18 1.45
N ILE A 49 -7.55 -21.04 0.50
CA ILE A 49 -7.35 -20.66 -0.90
C ILE A 49 -8.70 -20.76 -1.60
N SER A 50 -9.49 -19.69 -1.53
CA SER A 50 -10.86 -19.66 -2.02
C SER A 50 -10.92 -19.96 -3.53
N PRO A 51 -11.78 -20.91 -3.93
CA PRO A 51 -11.95 -21.27 -5.34
C PRO A 51 -12.71 -20.19 -6.12
N LYS A 52 -12.68 -20.27 -7.45
CA LYS A 52 -13.34 -19.34 -8.39
C LYS A 52 -14.83 -19.11 -8.06
N GLN A 53 -15.54 -20.13 -7.58
CA GLN A 53 -16.96 -20.03 -7.23
C GLN A 53 -17.23 -19.04 -6.10
N GLU A 54 -16.32 -18.88 -5.14
CA GLU A 54 -16.48 -17.92 -4.05
C GLU A 54 -16.20 -16.49 -4.51
N VAL A 55 -15.29 -16.30 -5.47
CA VAL A 55 -15.12 -15.02 -6.17
C VAL A 55 -16.39 -14.67 -6.96
N ASP A 56 -16.97 -15.65 -7.67
CA ASP A 56 -18.23 -15.46 -8.39
C ASP A 56 -19.38 -15.06 -7.44
N GLN A 57 -19.53 -15.75 -6.33
CA GLN A 57 -20.52 -15.40 -5.30
C GLN A 57 -20.34 -13.96 -4.76
N ALA A 58 -19.10 -13.55 -4.47
CA ALA A 58 -18.82 -12.20 -4.01
C ALA A 58 -19.11 -11.15 -5.09
N ALA A 59 -18.75 -11.44 -6.34
CA ALA A 59 -19.01 -10.54 -7.48
C ALA A 59 -20.50 -10.39 -7.79
N GLN A 60 -21.27 -11.48 -7.70
CA GLN A 60 -22.74 -11.46 -7.87
C GLN A 60 -23.42 -10.67 -6.73
N ALA A 61 -23.01 -10.91 -5.48
CA ALA A 61 -23.50 -10.15 -4.33
C ALA A 61 -23.21 -8.65 -4.47
N ALA A 62 -21.99 -8.32 -4.88
CA ALA A 62 -21.57 -6.95 -5.12
C ALA A 62 -22.36 -6.28 -6.26
N ALA A 63 -22.59 -6.99 -7.38
CA ALA A 63 -23.40 -6.49 -8.50
C ALA A 63 -24.85 -6.23 -8.11
N THR A 64 -25.45 -7.14 -7.35
CA THR A 64 -26.83 -6.98 -6.86
C THR A 64 -26.92 -5.76 -5.92
N ALA A 65 -26.01 -5.63 -4.98
CA ALA A 65 -25.98 -4.50 -4.05
C ALA A 65 -25.70 -3.16 -4.75
N PHE A 66 -24.93 -3.17 -5.84
CA PHE A 66 -24.59 -1.97 -6.61
C PHE A 66 -25.83 -1.24 -7.13
N GLU A 67 -26.87 -1.95 -7.56
CA GLU A 67 -28.07 -1.35 -8.12
C GLU A 67 -28.79 -0.43 -7.13
N GLU A 68 -28.79 -0.75 -5.85
CA GLU A 68 -29.36 0.11 -4.81
C GLU A 68 -28.31 1.08 -4.23
N TRP A 69 -27.06 0.62 -4.01
CA TRP A 69 -26.01 1.45 -3.42
C TRP A 69 -25.67 2.69 -4.26
N ARG A 70 -25.61 2.56 -5.59
CA ARG A 70 -25.38 3.70 -6.50
C ARG A 70 -26.47 4.78 -6.41
N ARG A 71 -27.70 4.42 -5.97
CA ARG A 71 -28.84 5.33 -5.82
C ARG A 71 -28.87 6.02 -4.46
N VAL A 72 -28.12 5.52 -3.48
CA VAL A 72 -27.99 6.18 -2.18
C VAL A 72 -27.27 7.52 -2.40
N PRO A 73 -27.82 8.65 -1.96
CA PRO A 73 -27.18 9.96 -2.13
C PRO A 73 -25.76 10.00 -1.53
N PRO A 74 -24.78 10.65 -2.19
CA PRO A 74 -23.40 10.71 -1.70
C PRO A 74 -23.28 11.17 -0.23
N PRO A 75 -24.02 12.19 0.26
CA PRO A 75 -23.99 12.59 1.67
C PRO A 75 -24.49 11.51 2.63
N GLN A 76 -25.34 10.59 2.19
CA GLN A 76 -25.81 9.46 2.99
C GLN A 76 -24.79 8.31 2.98
N ARG A 77 -24.13 8.03 1.84
CA ARG A 77 -23.08 7.01 1.77
C ARG A 77 -21.93 7.29 2.72
N VAL A 78 -21.49 8.53 2.82
CA VAL A 78 -20.38 8.90 3.70
C VAL A 78 -20.71 8.79 5.19
N GLN A 79 -21.99 8.70 5.58
CA GLN A 79 -22.35 8.45 6.99
C GLN A 79 -21.87 7.07 7.48
N TYR A 80 -21.82 6.07 6.61
CA TYR A 80 -21.23 4.76 6.94
C TYR A 80 -19.72 4.87 7.15
N LEU A 81 -19.02 5.73 6.38
CA LEU A 81 -17.60 5.99 6.53
C LEU A 81 -17.30 6.74 7.84
N PHE A 82 -18.12 7.72 8.25
CA PHE A 82 -17.95 8.36 9.56
C PHE A 82 -18.06 7.36 10.70
N LYS A 83 -19.06 6.46 10.65
CA LYS A 83 -19.19 5.39 11.65
C LYS A 83 -17.99 4.44 11.63
N LEU A 84 -17.52 4.06 10.45
CA LEU A 84 -16.32 3.24 10.31
C LEU A 84 -15.11 3.92 10.93
N LYS A 85 -14.93 5.23 10.66
CA LYS A 85 -13.85 6.02 11.26
C LYS A 85 -13.87 5.96 12.78
N ASP A 86 -15.01 6.18 13.40
CA ASP A 86 -15.18 6.14 14.86
C ASP A 86 -14.86 4.74 15.43
N LEU A 87 -15.26 3.68 14.74
CA LEU A 87 -14.94 2.29 15.12
C LEU A 87 -13.45 2.00 14.99
N LEU A 88 -12.79 2.44 13.92
CA LEU A 88 -11.34 2.28 13.74
C LEU A 88 -10.55 3.03 14.83
N GLU A 89 -10.96 4.23 15.21
CA GLU A 89 -10.38 4.98 16.32
C GLU A 89 -10.55 4.25 17.65
N THR A 90 -11.75 3.74 17.92
CA THR A 90 -12.07 3.01 19.16
C THR A 90 -11.25 1.72 19.29
N HIS A 91 -11.03 1.02 18.19
CA HIS A 91 -10.31 -0.26 18.15
C HIS A 91 -8.86 -0.14 17.67
N LEU A 92 -8.28 1.07 17.67
CA LEU A 92 -6.95 1.33 17.12
C LEU A 92 -5.86 0.48 17.79
N GLU A 93 -5.89 0.34 19.12
CA GLU A 93 -4.91 -0.43 19.87
C GLU A 93 -4.99 -1.94 19.56
N GLU A 94 -6.18 -2.50 19.54
CA GLU A 94 -6.44 -3.90 19.19
C GLU A 94 -5.98 -4.21 17.77
N LEU A 95 -6.34 -3.37 16.80
CA LEU A 95 -5.94 -3.51 15.41
C LEU A 95 -4.42 -3.40 15.25
N ALA A 96 -3.77 -2.46 15.97
CA ALA A 96 -2.32 -2.31 15.92
C ALA A 96 -1.59 -3.55 16.45
N GLN A 97 -2.09 -4.15 17.54
CA GLN A 97 -1.56 -5.42 18.06
C GLN A 97 -1.72 -6.56 17.04
N THR A 98 -2.88 -6.66 16.39
CA THR A 98 -3.12 -7.65 15.33
C THR A 98 -2.13 -7.49 14.17
N ILE A 99 -1.93 -6.26 13.68
CA ILE A 99 -0.93 -5.96 12.64
C ILE A 99 0.46 -6.38 13.08
N THR A 100 0.86 -6.02 14.30
CA THR A 100 2.19 -6.39 14.83
C THR A 100 2.36 -7.91 14.89
N GLN A 101 1.36 -8.65 15.34
CA GLN A 101 1.42 -10.10 15.45
C GLN A 101 1.54 -10.80 14.09
N GLU A 102 0.76 -10.39 13.07
CA GLU A 102 0.79 -11.07 11.78
C GLU A 102 1.85 -10.54 10.80
N CYS A 103 2.26 -9.27 10.92
CA CYS A 103 3.22 -8.62 10.02
C CYS A 103 4.63 -8.49 10.61
N GLY A 104 4.76 -8.46 11.94
CA GLY A 104 6.04 -8.39 12.65
C GLY A 104 6.56 -6.99 12.93
N LYS A 105 6.02 -5.93 12.34
CA LYS A 105 6.44 -4.53 12.60
C LYS A 105 6.17 -4.11 14.05
N THR A 106 6.82 -3.06 14.51
CA THR A 106 6.63 -2.56 15.88
C THR A 106 5.21 -2.03 16.09
N LEU A 107 4.75 -2.03 17.34
CA LEU A 107 3.42 -1.51 17.70
C LEU A 107 3.27 -0.03 17.32
N ALA A 108 4.34 0.76 17.44
CA ALA A 108 4.35 2.16 17.03
C ALA A 108 4.14 2.32 15.51
N GLU A 109 4.80 1.47 14.70
CA GLU A 109 4.64 1.44 13.24
C GLU A 109 3.23 0.99 12.83
N SER A 110 2.65 0.02 13.54
CA SER A 110 1.28 -0.45 13.31
C SER A 110 0.24 0.63 13.64
N LYS A 111 0.42 1.38 14.72
CA LYS A 111 -0.40 2.57 15.03
C LYS A 111 -0.27 3.65 13.97
N GLY A 112 0.95 3.91 13.49
CA GLY A 112 1.21 4.85 12.41
C GLY A 112 0.50 4.44 11.12
N GLU A 113 0.51 3.17 10.76
CA GLU A 113 -0.22 2.62 9.62
C GLU A 113 -1.73 2.88 9.74
N LEU A 114 -2.33 2.55 10.88
CA LEU A 114 -3.76 2.73 11.13
C LEU A 114 -4.17 4.20 11.06
N ARG A 115 -3.35 5.12 11.57
CA ARG A 115 -3.60 6.56 11.44
C ARG A 115 -3.69 6.97 9.98
N ARG A 116 -2.81 6.44 9.13
CA ARG A 116 -2.84 6.70 7.68
C ARG A 116 -4.06 6.05 7.01
N ALA A 117 -4.51 4.88 7.48
CA ALA A 117 -5.74 4.25 7.02
C ALA A 117 -6.97 5.11 7.37
N ILE A 118 -7.08 5.59 8.62
CA ILE A 118 -8.15 6.45 9.10
C ILE A 118 -8.18 7.77 8.32
N GLU A 119 -7.03 8.40 8.07
CA GLU A 119 -6.94 9.61 7.26
C GLU A 119 -7.55 9.42 5.86
N ASN A 120 -7.36 8.26 5.23
CA ASN A 120 -8.00 7.97 3.94
C ASN A 120 -9.53 7.87 4.05
N VAL A 121 -10.06 7.36 5.16
CA VAL A 121 -11.52 7.38 5.43
C VAL A 121 -12.01 8.82 5.58
N GLU A 122 -11.28 9.65 6.32
CA GLU A 122 -11.62 11.08 6.52
C GLU A 122 -11.67 11.84 5.19
N VAL A 123 -10.65 11.66 4.33
CA VAL A 123 -10.62 12.29 3.00
C VAL A 123 -11.76 11.77 2.12
N ALA A 124 -12.07 10.45 2.18
CA ALA A 124 -13.18 9.88 1.43
C ALA A 124 -14.56 10.41 1.88
N CYS A 125 -14.70 10.84 3.13
CA CYS A 125 -15.90 11.53 3.61
C CYS A 125 -16.14 12.86 2.86
N GLY A 126 -15.11 13.47 2.25
CA GLY A 126 -15.18 14.65 1.41
C GLY A 126 -15.64 14.39 -0.04
N ILE A 127 -15.83 13.14 -0.44
CA ILE A 127 -16.22 12.76 -1.81
C ILE A 127 -17.45 13.51 -2.35
N PRO A 128 -18.50 13.81 -1.54
CA PRO A 128 -19.63 14.58 -2.06
C PRO A 128 -19.24 15.94 -2.67
N MET A 129 -18.18 16.58 -2.15
CA MET A 129 -17.63 17.81 -2.72
C MET A 129 -16.74 17.55 -3.94
N MET A 130 -15.98 16.45 -3.95
CA MET A 130 -15.06 16.11 -5.03
C MET A 130 -15.77 15.58 -6.28
N MET A 131 -16.96 14.99 -6.13
CA MET A 131 -17.76 14.45 -7.24
C MET A 131 -18.61 15.50 -7.97
N GLN A 132 -18.56 16.77 -7.56
CA GLN A 132 -19.24 17.84 -8.27
C GLN A 132 -18.79 17.87 -9.72
N GLY A 133 -19.76 18.04 -10.63
CA GLY A 133 -19.51 18.14 -12.05
C GLY A 133 -19.23 19.59 -12.48
N THR A 134 -19.16 19.80 -13.78
CA THR A 134 -19.05 21.10 -14.41
C THR A 134 -20.26 21.35 -15.28
N VAL A 135 -20.66 22.62 -15.42
CA VAL A 135 -21.77 23.05 -16.25
C VAL A 135 -21.34 24.28 -17.07
N LEU A 136 -21.83 24.37 -18.30
CA LEU A 136 -21.71 25.57 -19.14
C LEU A 136 -23.07 25.82 -19.83
N GLU A 137 -23.73 26.86 -19.38
CA GLU A 137 -25.00 27.33 -19.98
C GLU A 137 -24.74 28.02 -21.32
N ASP A 138 -25.64 27.84 -22.28
CA ASP A 138 -25.59 28.45 -23.61
C ASP A 138 -24.23 28.27 -24.33
N ILE A 139 -23.63 27.09 -24.24
CA ILE A 139 -22.40 26.77 -25.00
C ILE A 139 -22.61 26.98 -26.49
N ALA A 140 -23.85 26.83 -26.98
CA ALA A 140 -24.39 27.31 -28.23
C ALA A 140 -25.83 27.81 -27.98
N SER A 141 -26.38 28.60 -28.89
CA SER A 141 -27.71 29.17 -28.69
C SER A 141 -28.77 28.13 -28.31
N GLY A 142 -29.27 28.20 -27.07
CA GLY A 142 -30.25 27.28 -26.48
C GLY A 142 -29.75 25.87 -26.23
N ILE A 143 -28.42 25.68 -26.08
CA ILE A 143 -27.80 24.39 -25.75
C ILE A 143 -26.99 24.56 -24.49
N ASP A 144 -27.30 23.73 -23.47
CA ASP A 144 -26.53 23.60 -22.23
C ASP A 144 -25.73 22.31 -22.26
N GLU A 145 -24.51 22.35 -21.71
CA GLU A 145 -23.72 21.13 -21.50
C GLU A 145 -23.28 21.01 -20.05
N PHE A 146 -23.34 19.79 -19.54
CA PHE A 146 -22.81 19.49 -18.24
C PHE A 146 -22.19 18.10 -18.17
N MET A 147 -21.20 18.00 -17.30
CA MET A 147 -20.46 16.76 -17.01
C MET A 147 -20.78 16.29 -15.61
N ILE A 148 -21.18 15.04 -15.48
CA ILE A 148 -21.43 14.38 -14.20
C ILE A 148 -20.53 13.16 -14.05
N ARG A 149 -20.24 12.79 -12.80
CA ARG A 149 -19.47 11.59 -12.45
C ARG A 149 -20.39 10.51 -11.93
N GLN A 150 -20.23 9.29 -12.43
CA GLN A 150 -21.01 8.12 -12.01
C GLN A 150 -20.07 6.98 -11.60
N PRO A 151 -20.46 6.11 -10.63
CA PRO A 151 -19.66 4.96 -10.24
C PRO A 151 -19.50 3.96 -11.39
N LEU A 152 -18.42 3.20 -11.35
CA LEU A 152 -18.09 2.17 -12.35
C LEU A 152 -18.91 0.90 -12.19
N GLY A 153 -19.16 0.47 -10.94
CA GLY A 153 -19.76 -0.82 -10.63
C GLY A 153 -19.05 -1.54 -9.51
N VAL A 154 -18.73 -2.82 -9.74
CA VAL A 154 -17.96 -3.64 -8.81
C VAL A 154 -16.47 -3.36 -8.98
N ALA A 155 -15.77 -3.02 -7.91
CA ALA A 155 -14.32 -2.85 -7.91
C ALA A 155 -13.67 -3.83 -6.92
N ALA A 156 -12.38 -4.13 -7.11
CA ALA A 156 -11.65 -5.02 -6.23
C ALA A 156 -10.24 -4.49 -5.89
N ALA A 157 -9.75 -4.81 -4.68
CA ALA A 157 -8.35 -4.66 -4.30
C ALA A 157 -7.68 -6.00 -4.06
N ILE A 158 -6.45 -6.12 -4.53
CA ILE A 158 -5.53 -7.20 -4.23
C ILE A 158 -4.41 -6.59 -3.39
N ALA A 159 -4.43 -6.84 -2.08
CA ALA A 159 -3.61 -6.14 -1.09
C ALA A 159 -2.29 -6.88 -0.79
N PRO A 160 -1.20 -6.13 -0.48
CA PRO A 160 0.08 -6.68 -0.07
C PRO A 160 0.09 -7.02 1.42
N PHE A 161 1.22 -7.62 1.88
CA PHE A 161 1.38 -7.99 3.29
C PHE A 161 1.91 -6.88 4.20
N ASN A 162 2.68 -5.94 3.64
CA ASN A 162 3.48 -5.01 4.45
C ASN A 162 2.67 -3.88 5.12
N PHE A 163 1.48 -3.57 4.60
CA PHE A 163 0.52 -2.62 5.18
C PHE A 163 -0.90 -3.16 5.02
N PRO A 164 -1.28 -4.16 5.85
CA PRO A 164 -2.55 -4.88 5.69
C PRO A 164 -3.80 -4.02 5.89
N ALA A 165 -3.72 -2.95 6.68
CA ALA A 165 -4.80 -1.99 6.86
C ALA A 165 -4.71 -0.84 5.86
N MET A 166 -3.57 -0.13 5.80
CA MET A 166 -3.44 1.13 5.08
C MET A 166 -3.70 0.98 3.58
N ILE A 167 -3.15 -0.05 2.94
CA ILE A 167 -3.23 -0.17 1.48
C ILE A 167 -4.66 -0.42 0.99
N PRO A 168 -5.48 -1.32 1.56
CA PRO A 168 -6.90 -1.40 1.18
C PRO A 168 -7.66 -0.09 1.35
N PHE A 169 -7.27 0.74 2.31
CA PHE A 169 -7.90 2.04 2.56
C PHE A 169 -7.46 3.15 1.57
N TRP A 170 -6.40 2.95 0.80
CA TRP A 170 -6.10 3.85 -0.33
C TRP A 170 -7.17 3.81 -1.41
N PHE A 171 -8.01 2.77 -1.42
CA PHE A 171 -8.94 2.47 -2.50
C PHE A 171 -10.38 2.34 -2.01
N MET A 172 -10.63 1.42 -1.06
CA MET A 172 -11.98 1.02 -0.65
C MET A 172 -12.87 2.18 -0.19
N PRO A 173 -12.45 3.10 0.72
CA PRO A 173 -13.31 4.18 1.17
C PRO A 173 -13.76 5.10 0.04
N TYR A 174 -12.85 5.41 -0.89
CA TYR A 174 -13.15 6.25 -2.05
C TYR A 174 -14.14 5.56 -3.00
N ALA A 175 -13.92 4.27 -3.29
CA ALA A 175 -14.82 3.49 -4.12
C ALA A 175 -16.25 3.48 -3.55
N LEU A 176 -16.38 3.20 -2.25
CA LEU A 176 -17.67 3.15 -1.54
C LEU A 176 -18.37 4.53 -1.53
N ALA A 177 -17.65 5.59 -1.22
CA ALA A 177 -18.17 6.96 -1.23
C ALA A 177 -18.64 7.39 -2.63
N CYS A 178 -17.92 6.99 -3.68
CA CYS A 178 -18.30 7.23 -5.07
C CYS A 178 -19.54 6.43 -5.50
N GLY A 179 -19.93 5.38 -4.75
CA GLY A 179 -21.12 4.57 -5.02
C GLY A 179 -20.82 3.22 -5.70
N ASN A 180 -19.56 2.79 -5.71
CA ASN A 180 -19.18 1.43 -6.13
C ASN A 180 -19.37 0.44 -4.98
N THR A 181 -19.50 -0.84 -5.33
CA THR A 181 -19.37 -1.96 -4.39
C THR A 181 -17.96 -2.51 -4.47
N TYR A 182 -17.51 -3.19 -3.42
CA TYR A 182 -16.10 -3.49 -3.28
C TYR A 182 -15.80 -4.91 -2.80
N ILE A 183 -14.75 -5.52 -3.38
CA ILE A 183 -14.22 -6.81 -2.97
C ILE A 183 -12.76 -6.61 -2.55
N VAL A 184 -12.40 -7.07 -1.34
CA VAL A 184 -11.03 -7.07 -0.86
C VAL A 184 -10.49 -8.49 -0.85
N LYS A 185 -9.36 -8.71 -1.52
CA LYS A 185 -8.53 -9.90 -1.34
C LYS A 185 -7.29 -9.50 -0.52
N PRO A 186 -7.24 -9.78 0.79
CA PRO A 186 -6.06 -9.50 1.60
C PRO A 186 -4.89 -10.39 1.18
N SER A 187 -3.67 -10.04 1.60
CA SER A 187 -2.56 -10.99 1.49
C SER A 187 -2.83 -12.23 2.34
N GLU A 188 -2.55 -13.39 1.78
CA GLU A 188 -2.64 -14.69 2.49
C GLU A 188 -1.70 -14.79 3.69
N LYS A 189 -0.70 -13.92 3.78
CA LYS A 189 0.27 -13.87 4.89
C LYS A 189 -0.25 -13.09 6.10
N VAL A 190 -1.12 -12.11 5.87
CA VAL A 190 -1.59 -11.15 6.89
C VAL A 190 -3.10 -10.86 6.72
N PRO A 191 -3.98 -11.86 6.79
CA PRO A 191 -5.40 -11.67 6.58
C PRO A 191 -6.16 -11.19 7.82
N LEU A 192 -5.60 -11.35 9.03
CA LEU A 192 -6.31 -11.14 10.30
C LEU A 192 -6.76 -9.68 10.49
N THR A 193 -5.92 -8.74 10.11
CA THR A 193 -6.28 -7.31 10.15
C THR A 193 -7.52 -7.01 9.31
N MET A 194 -7.58 -7.53 8.08
CA MET A 194 -8.77 -7.33 7.23
C MET A 194 -9.98 -8.08 7.74
N GLN A 195 -9.82 -9.27 8.30
CA GLN A 195 -10.92 -9.98 8.98
C GLN A 195 -11.56 -9.09 10.05
N ARG A 196 -10.73 -8.53 10.92
CA ARG A 196 -11.20 -7.66 12.00
C ARG A 196 -11.81 -6.36 11.49
N ILE A 197 -11.24 -5.74 10.46
CA ILE A 197 -11.79 -4.55 9.82
C ILE A 197 -13.17 -4.84 9.20
N PHE A 198 -13.39 -6.02 8.61
CA PHE A 198 -14.70 -6.38 8.07
C PHE A 198 -15.74 -6.61 9.15
N GLU A 199 -15.38 -7.05 10.36
CA GLU A 199 -16.28 -7.04 11.51
C GLU A 199 -16.69 -5.60 11.89
N LEU A 200 -15.78 -4.63 11.78
CA LEU A 200 -16.11 -3.21 12.01
C LEU A 200 -16.94 -2.60 10.87
N LEU A 201 -16.73 -3.02 9.63
CA LEU A 201 -17.59 -2.63 8.49
C LEU A 201 -19.03 -3.14 8.67
N ASP A 202 -19.19 -4.37 9.17
CA ASP A 202 -20.51 -4.92 9.52
C ASP A 202 -21.17 -4.11 10.65
N GLN A 203 -20.42 -3.76 11.69
CA GLN A 203 -20.90 -2.90 12.79
C GLN A 203 -21.23 -1.47 12.34
N ALA A 204 -20.50 -0.92 11.36
CA ALA A 204 -20.81 0.38 10.75
C ALA A 204 -22.13 0.35 9.97
N GLY A 205 -22.64 -0.85 9.65
CA GLY A 205 -23.95 -1.09 9.05
C GLY A 205 -23.96 -0.96 7.53
N PHE A 206 -22.86 -1.18 6.85
CA PHE A 206 -22.86 -1.25 5.38
C PHE A 206 -23.85 -2.30 4.89
N PRO A 207 -24.68 -1.99 3.88
CA PRO A 207 -25.65 -2.94 3.36
C PRO A 207 -24.99 -4.23 2.86
N PRO A 208 -25.66 -5.40 2.99
CA PRO A 208 -25.14 -6.67 2.47
C PRO A 208 -24.71 -6.56 1.01
N GLY A 209 -23.54 -7.11 0.67
CA GLY A 209 -22.97 -7.10 -0.69
C GLY A 209 -22.22 -5.82 -1.07
N VAL A 210 -22.37 -4.70 -0.34
CA VAL A 210 -21.63 -3.46 -0.64
C VAL A 210 -20.13 -3.66 -0.43
N VAL A 211 -19.75 -4.40 0.61
CA VAL A 211 -18.35 -4.80 0.87
C VAL A 211 -18.27 -6.32 0.99
N ASN A 212 -17.24 -6.91 0.39
CA ASN A 212 -17.00 -8.35 0.43
C ASN A 212 -15.53 -8.63 0.64
N LEU A 213 -15.21 -9.70 1.38
CA LEU A 213 -13.85 -10.19 1.64
C LEU A 213 -13.72 -11.63 1.11
N VAL A 214 -12.75 -11.86 0.24
CA VAL A 214 -12.43 -13.18 -0.27
C VAL A 214 -10.96 -13.48 0.00
N ASN A 215 -10.70 -14.44 0.86
CA ASN A 215 -9.35 -14.91 1.14
C ASN A 215 -8.81 -15.76 -0.01
N GLY A 216 -7.50 -15.83 -0.15
CA GLY A 216 -6.92 -16.70 -1.16
C GLY A 216 -5.56 -16.25 -1.66
N ALA A 217 -5.03 -17.03 -2.61
CA ALA A 217 -3.73 -16.85 -3.22
C ALA A 217 -3.87 -16.57 -4.74
N LYS A 218 -2.93 -17.04 -5.55
CA LYS A 218 -2.87 -16.76 -7.00
C LYS A 218 -4.17 -17.12 -7.74
N GLU A 219 -4.73 -18.30 -7.47
CA GLU A 219 -5.96 -18.77 -8.15
C GLU A 219 -7.15 -17.82 -7.92
N THR A 220 -7.28 -17.33 -6.69
CA THR A 220 -8.31 -16.34 -6.34
C THR A 220 -8.05 -15.01 -7.03
N VAL A 221 -6.78 -14.59 -7.18
CA VAL A 221 -6.40 -13.39 -7.94
C VAL A 221 -6.79 -13.56 -9.41
N ASP A 222 -6.44 -14.67 -10.04
CA ASP A 222 -6.75 -14.93 -11.45
C ASP A 222 -8.28 -14.91 -11.68
N ALA A 223 -9.05 -15.52 -10.77
CA ALA A 223 -10.50 -15.48 -10.82
C ALA A 223 -11.07 -14.05 -10.75
N ILE A 224 -10.49 -13.18 -9.92
CA ILE A 224 -10.86 -11.75 -9.83
C ILE A 224 -10.53 -11.02 -11.15
N LEU A 225 -9.36 -11.27 -11.74
CA LEU A 225 -8.92 -10.62 -12.97
C LEU A 225 -9.78 -11.02 -14.18
N GLU A 226 -10.20 -12.28 -14.24
CA GLU A 226 -11.04 -12.81 -15.34
C GLU A 226 -12.53 -12.48 -15.18
N HIS A 227 -13.02 -12.17 -13.96
CA HIS A 227 -14.46 -12.07 -13.69
C HIS A 227 -15.12 -10.91 -14.44
N PRO A 228 -16.12 -11.14 -15.30
CA PRO A 228 -16.67 -10.09 -16.20
C PRO A 228 -17.40 -8.97 -15.46
N THR A 229 -17.93 -9.22 -14.27
CA THR A 229 -18.68 -8.24 -13.48
C THR A 229 -17.77 -7.23 -12.78
N ILE A 230 -16.52 -7.60 -12.48
CA ILE A 230 -15.56 -6.71 -11.81
C ILE A 230 -15.00 -5.73 -12.85
N GLN A 231 -15.22 -4.43 -12.63
CA GLN A 231 -14.91 -3.37 -13.59
C GLN A 231 -13.57 -2.68 -13.33
N ALA A 232 -13.07 -2.70 -12.08
CA ALA A 232 -11.85 -2.01 -11.69
C ALA A 232 -11.02 -2.83 -10.70
N ILE A 233 -9.69 -2.78 -10.88
CA ILE A 233 -8.71 -3.48 -10.03
C ILE A 233 -7.70 -2.48 -9.49
N SER A 234 -7.47 -2.52 -8.18
CA SER A 234 -6.38 -1.84 -7.50
C SER A 234 -5.42 -2.87 -6.91
N PHE A 235 -4.13 -2.73 -7.19
CA PHE A 235 -3.09 -3.65 -6.75
C PHE A 235 -1.88 -2.93 -6.21
N VAL A 236 -1.27 -3.49 -5.17
CA VAL A 236 0.05 -3.12 -4.67
C VAL A 236 0.86 -4.39 -4.40
N GLY A 237 2.08 -4.46 -4.93
CA GLY A 237 2.97 -5.60 -4.73
C GLY A 237 4.25 -5.50 -5.56
N SER A 238 4.94 -6.62 -5.81
CA SER A 238 6.16 -6.62 -6.62
C SER A 238 5.90 -6.27 -8.10
N SER A 239 6.85 -5.62 -8.77
CA SER A 239 6.68 -5.20 -10.17
C SER A 239 6.41 -6.34 -11.15
N PRO A 240 6.99 -7.54 -11.04
CA PRO A 240 6.61 -8.66 -11.91
C PRO A 240 5.11 -9.02 -11.78
N VAL A 241 4.59 -9.03 -10.54
CA VAL A 241 3.17 -9.29 -10.30
C VAL A 241 2.31 -8.11 -10.74
N ALA A 242 2.76 -6.87 -10.53
CA ALA A 242 2.08 -5.66 -10.99
C ALA A 242 1.90 -5.66 -12.52
N LYS A 243 2.96 -5.99 -13.28
CA LYS A 243 2.93 -6.14 -14.74
C LYS A 243 1.94 -7.23 -15.18
N TYR A 244 1.95 -8.38 -14.49
CA TYR A 244 1.02 -9.48 -14.75
C TYR A 244 -0.44 -9.04 -14.56
N ILE A 245 -0.76 -8.47 -13.39
CA ILE A 245 -2.12 -8.02 -13.05
C ILE A 245 -2.58 -6.93 -14.01
N TYR A 246 -1.72 -5.95 -14.31
CA TYR A 246 -2.03 -4.90 -15.26
C TYR A 246 -2.38 -5.46 -16.64
N ALA A 247 -1.56 -6.36 -17.17
CA ALA A 247 -1.78 -6.96 -18.47
C ALA A 247 -3.07 -7.80 -18.51
N GLN A 248 -3.32 -8.64 -17.48
CA GLN A 248 -4.52 -9.47 -17.43
C GLN A 248 -5.80 -8.64 -17.26
N ALA A 249 -5.81 -7.66 -16.34
CA ALA A 249 -6.96 -6.80 -16.13
C ALA A 249 -7.29 -5.98 -17.40
N ALA A 250 -6.26 -5.39 -18.03
CA ALA A 250 -6.43 -4.62 -19.26
C ALA A 250 -6.95 -5.49 -20.44
N ALA A 251 -6.47 -6.73 -20.57
CA ALA A 251 -6.96 -7.69 -21.59
C ALA A 251 -8.46 -8.01 -21.42
N HIS A 252 -9.00 -7.91 -20.20
CA HIS A 252 -10.42 -8.08 -19.91
C HIS A 252 -11.20 -6.75 -19.86
N GLY A 253 -10.62 -5.66 -20.36
CA GLY A 253 -11.26 -4.34 -20.45
C GLY A 253 -11.52 -3.65 -19.10
N LYS A 254 -10.85 -4.08 -18.03
CA LYS A 254 -11.00 -3.51 -16.71
C LYS A 254 -10.15 -2.25 -16.56
N ARG A 255 -10.65 -1.29 -15.77
CA ARG A 255 -9.80 -0.20 -15.26
C ARG A 255 -8.82 -0.76 -14.23
N VAL A 256 -7.54 -0.38 -14.32
CA VAL A 256 -6.51 -0.99 -13.47
C VAL A 256 -5.46 0.02 -13.04
N GLN A 257 -5.05 -0.06 -11.78
CA GLN A 257 -3.92 0.66 -11.20
C GLN A 257 -3.08 -0.32 -10.38
N CYS A 258 -1.77 -0.37 -10.65
CA CYS A 258 -0.84 -1.28 -9.99
C CYS A 258 0.38 -0.51 -9.50
N GLN A 259 0.54 -0.42 -8.18
CA GLN A 259 1.77 0.05 -7.54
C GLN A 259 2.76 -1.13 -7.51
N GLY A 260 3.92 -0.94 -8.12
CA GLY A 260 4.99 -1.93 -8.20
C GLY A 260 6.05 -1.77 -7.12
N GLY A 261 7.20 -2.43 -7.34
CA GLY A 261 8.38 -2.36 -6.50
C GLY A 261 9.18 -1.06 -6.67
N ALA A 262 10.27 -0.95 -5.94
CA ALA A 262 11.08 0.25 -5.90
C ALA A 262 12.56 -0.04 -5.58
N LYS A 263 13.43 0.92 -5.90
CA LYS A 263 14.81 1.01 -5.39
C LYS A 263 15.08 2.48 -5.07
N ASN A 264 14.62 2.91 -3.90
CA ASN A 264 14.56 4.33 -3.56
C ASN A 264 15.92 4.88 -3.14
N PRO A 265 16.48 5.88 -3.84
CA PRO A 265 17.67 6.59 -3.41
C PRO A 265 17.33 7.73 -2.46
N VAL A 266 18.20 7.92 -1.47
CA VAL A 266 18.30 9.15 -0.68
C VAL A 266 19.67 9.78 -0.99
N ILE A 267 19.69 11.06 -1.34
CA ILE A 267 20.91 11.81 -1.65
C ILE A 267 21.27 12.63 -0.41
N VAL A 268 22.53 12.57 0.01
CA VAL A 268 23.06 13.32 1.16
C VAL A 268 24.12 14.29 0.68
N LEU A 269 23.85 15.60 0.77
CA LEU A 269 24.81 16.64 0.42
C LEU A 269 25.70 17.01 1.61
N PRO A 270 26.88 17.63 1.37
CA PRO A 270 27.81 18.03 2.43
C PRO A 270 27.24 18.98 3.46
N ASP A 271 26.27 19.83 3.06
CA ASP A 271 25.60 20.82 3.91
C ASP A 271 24.41 20.29 4.69
N ALA A 272 24.10 18.99 4.57
CA ALA A 272 22.98 18.38 5.29
C ALA A 272 23.23 18.36 6.80
N ASP A 273 22.16 18.54 7.60
CA ASP A 273 22.26 18.36 9.05
C ASP A 273 22.56 16.89 9.36
N GLN A 274 23.70 16.63 10.00
CA GLN A 274 24.25 15.29 10.17
C GLN A 274 23.39 14.41 11.08
N GLU A 275 22.95 14.94 12.22
CA GLU A 275 22.17 14.18 13.21
C GLU A 275 20.78 13.87 12.67
N MET A 276 20.06 14.88 12.17
CA MET A 276 18.73 14.73 11.58
C MET A 276 18.78 13.77 10.39
N THR A 277 19.74 13.93 9.47
CA THR A 277 19.85 13.11 8.27
C THR A 277 20.10 11.64 8.62
N THR A 278 21.05 11.36 9.50
CA THR A 278 21.38 9.99 9.92
C THR A 278 20.19 9.30 10.54
N ARG A 279 19.50 9.95 11.47
CA ARG A 279 18.31 9.42 12.15
C ARG A 279 17.19 9.13 11.15
N ILE A 280 16.86 10.10 10.30
CA ILE A 280 15.75 9.96 9.34
C ILE A 280 16.04 8.88 8.30
N VAL A 281 17.27 8.80 7.76
CA VAL A 281 17.64 7.77 6.79
C VAL A 281 17.66 6.39 7.44
N ALA A 282 18.17 6.24 8.65
CA ALA A 282 18.11 4.98 9.39
C ALA A 282 16.67 4.51 9.63
N ASP A 283 15.78 5.40 10.05
CA ASP A 283 14.35 5.08 10.25
C ASP A 283 13.64 4.75 8.93
N SER A 284 14.06 5.37 7.83
CA SER A 284 13.57 5.02 6.50
C SER A 284 14.05 3.65 6.04
N ALA A 285 15.33 3.37 6.16
CA ALA A 285 15.95 2.13 5.66
C ALA A 285 15.58 0.89 6.49
N PHE A 286 15.49 1.04 7.80
CA PHE A 286 15.36 -0.08 8.73
C PHE A 286 13.96 -0.21 9.35
N GLY A 287 13.15 0.83 9.35
CA GLY A 287 11.76 0.76 9.81
C GLY A 287 10.96 -0.31 9.07
N CYS A 288 10.04 -0.98 9.75
CA CYS A 288 9.33 -2.19 9.28
C CYS A 288 10.26 -3.27 8.69
N ALA A 289 11.49 -3.39 9.21
CA ALA A 289 12.54 -4.25 8.67
C ALA A 289 12.82 -4.00 7.17
N GLY A 290 12.75 -2.75 6.70
CA GLY A 290 12.94 -2.37 5.30
C GLY A 290 11.81 -2.80 4.35
N GLN A 291 10.70 -3.33 4.86
CA GLN A 291 9.58 -3.85 4.06
C GLN A 291 8.56 -2.75 3.72
N ARG A 292 9.04 -1.60 3.27
CA ARG A 292 8.23 -0.46 2.82
C ARG A 292 8.53 -0.14 1.36
N CYS A 293 7.49 0.14 0.58
CA CYS A 293 7.65 0.59 -0.81
C CYS A 293 8.42 1.92 -0.93
N LEU A 294 8.44 2.74 0.13
CA LEU A 294 9.18 4.00 0.23
C LEU A 294 10.36 3.92 1.21
N ALA A 295 10.87 2.72 1.54
CA ALA A 295 12.10 2.60 2.32
C ALA A 295 13.32 3.10 1.52
N ALA A 296 14.21 3.85 2.17
CA ALA A 296 15.52 4.14 1.61
C ALA A 296 16.30 2.83 1.43
N SER A 297 16.73 2.54 0.23
CA SER A 297 17.48 1.33 -0.12
C SER A 297 18.88 1.61 -0.66
N LEU A 298 19.10 2.85 -1.14
CA LEU A 298 20.39 3.38 -1.52
C LEU A 298 20.58 4.76 -0.87
N ALA A 299 21.74 5.02 -0.29
CA ALA A 299 22.19 6.36 0.09
C ALA A 299 23.29 6.79 -0.85
N VAL A 300 23.04 7.82 -1.65
CA VAL A 300 23.99 8.42 -2.57
C VAL A 300 24.62 9.62 -1.86
N THR A 301 25.86 9.46 -1.42
CA THR A 301 26.59 10.50 -0.67
C THR A 301 27.42 11.35 -1.61
N VAL A 302 27.35 12.68 -1.45
CA VAL A 302 28.06 13.63 -2.34
C VAL A 302 29.28 14.21 -1.64
N GLY A 303 30.45 14.05 -2.23
CA GLY A 303 31.70 14.64 -1.75
C GLY A 303 31.97 14.33 -0.28
N GLU A 304 32.20 15.37 0.54
CA GLU A 304 32.56 15.25 1.96
C GLU A 304 31.46 14.61 2.84
N ALA A 305 30.21 14.52 2.35
CA ALA A 305 29.15 13.83 3.08
C ALA A 305 29.45 12.33 3.23
N THR A 306 30.25 11.75 2.35
CA THR A 306 30.54 10.32 2.34
C THR A 306 31.19 9.85 3.64
N GLU A 307 32.16 10.60 4.13
CA GLU A 307 32.94 10.20 5.32
C GLU A 307 32.06 10.20 6.58
N TRP A 308 31.46 11.34 6.92
CA TRP A 308 30.68 11.45 8.15
C TRP A 308 29.43 10.60 8.14
N PHE A 309 28.74 10.50 6.97
CA PHE A 309 27.49 9.74 6.87
C PHE A 309 27.74 8.23 6.98
N THR A 310 28.82 7.74 6.38
CA THR A 310 29.15 6.31 6.45
C THR A 310 29.36 5.84 7.87
N ASP A 311 30.13 6.56 8.67
CA ASP A 311 30.38 6.19 10.06
C ASP A 311 29.11 6.30 10.93
N ALA A 312 28.35 7.38 10.76
CA ALA A 312 27.14 7.65 11.53
C ALA A 312 26.04 6.59 11.25
N ILE A 313 25.80 6.24 9.98
CA ILE A 313 24.78 5.27 9.62
C ILE A 313 25.17 3.84 10.01
N ALA A 314 26.46 3.48 9.90
CA ALA A 314 26.96 2.18 10.34
C ALA A 314 26.80 2.01 11.86
N HIS A 315 27.13 3.05 12.64
CA HIS A 315 26.92 3.04 14.09
C HIS A 315 25.42 2.86 14.44
N THR A 316 24.54 3.65 13.82
CA THR A 316 23.09 3.62 14.06
C THR A 316 22.50 2.26 13.66
N ALA A 317 22.96 1.66 12.58
CA ALA A 317 22.57 0.32 12.15
C ALA A 317 22.98 -0.76 13.16
N ALA A 318 24.24 -0.71 13.63
CA ALA A 318 24.78 -1.68 14.56
C ALA A 318 24.13 -1.67 15.95
N THR A 319 23.64 -0.49 16.39
CA THR A 319 23.06 -0.29 17.73
C THR A 319 21.54 -0.46 17.77
N ARG A 320 20.87 -0.67 16.63
CA ARG A 320 19.40 -0.79 16.57
C ARG A 320 18.91 -2.06 17.27
N THR A 321 17.96 -1.89 18.21
CA THR A 321 17.36 -3.02 18.94
C THR A 321 16.37 -3.77 18.06
N VAL A 322 16.63 -5.09 17.90
CA VAL A 322 15.79 -5.99 17.05
C VAL A 322 15.13 -7.04 17.92
N GLY A 323 13.84 -7.28 17.73
CA GLY A 323 13.09 -8.25 18.54
C GLY A 323 11.60 -8.33 18.16
N ASN A 324 10.78 -8.79 19.12
CA ASN A 324 9.32 -8.81 18.94
C ASN A 324 8.75 -7.39 18.96
N GLY A 325 8.02 -7.01 17.90
CA GLY A 325 7.45 -5.67 17.75
C GLY A 325 6.42 -5.27 18.82
N LEU A 326 5.93 -6.19 19.63
CA LEU A 326 5.08 -5.90 20.79
C LEU A 326 5.87 -5.37 22.00
N ASP A 327 7.18 -5.60 22.04
CA ASP A 327 8.06 -5.07 23.08
C ASP A 327 8.34 -3.57 22.79
N PRO A 328 8.03 -2.64 23.73
CA PRO A 328 8.22 -1.21 23.54
C PRO A 328 9.67 -0.77 23.36
N GLU A 329 10.65 -1.58 23.82
CA GLU A 329 12.08 -1.28 23.68
C GLU A 329 12.63 -1.70 22.30
N VAL A 330 11.85 -2.43 21.51
CA VAL A 330 12.24 -2.90 20.18
C VAL A 330 12.01 -1.81 19.13
N GLN A 331 13.06 -1.54 18.35
CA GLN A 331 13.05 -0.54 17.29
C GLN A 331 12.81 -1.14 15.89
N MET A 332 12.98 -2.45 15.73
CA MET A 332 12.78 -3.15 14.48
C MET A 332 12.33 -4.60 14.71
N GLY A 333 11.26 -5.00 14.05
CA GLY A 333 10.75 -6.37 14.08
C GLY A 333 11.40 -7.29 13.03
N PRO A 334 10.87 -8.53 12.85
CA PRO A 334 11.32 -9.52 11.87
C PRO A 334 10.88 -9.16 10.44
N VAL A 335 11.43 -9.89 9.46
CA VAL A 335 10.88 -9.97 8.10
C VAL A 335 9.76 -11.02 8.05
N ILE A 336 8.89 -10.93 7.05
CA ILE A 336 7.60 -11.64 7.03
C ILE A 336 7.71 -13.17 6.96
N THR A 337 8.73 -13.74 6.31
CA THR A 337 8.86 -15.21 6.13
C THR A 337 10.33 -15.64 6.14
N ALA A 338 10.57 -16.93 6.44
CA ALA A 338 11.88 -17.56 6.29
C ALA A 338 12.42 -17.44 4.86
N GLN A 339 11.55 -17.54 3.83
CA GLN A 339 11.95 -17.37 2.45
C GLN A 339 12.45 -15.92 2.18
N SER A 340 11.78 -14.92 2.77
CA SER A 340 12.23 -13.52 2.69
C SER A 340 13.59 -13.34 3.37
N GLN A 341 13.78 -13.93 4.54
CA GLN A 341 15.05 -13.91 5.26
C GLN A 341 16.19 -14.50 4.43
N GLN A 342 15.98 -15.67 3.83
CA GLN A 342 16.97 -16.35 2.98
C GLN A 342 17.29 -15.50 1.74
N ARG A 343 16.27 -14.96 1.06
CA ARG A 343 16.44 -14.12 -0.12
C ARG A 343 17.24 -12.86 0.20
N ILE A 344 16.96 -12.20 1.33
CA ILE A 344 17.70 -11.01 1.77
C ILE A 344 19.16 -11.36 2.03
N GLY A 345 19.41 -12.47 2.74
CA GLY A 345 20.76 -12.97 3.00
C GLY A 345 21.55 -13.25 1.72
N SER A 346 20.92 -13.88 0.72
CA SER A 346 21.52 -14.14 -0.59
C SER A 346 21.88 -12.84 -1.34
N LEU A 347 20.98 -11.84 -1.32
CA LEU A 347 21.26 -10.56 -1.98
C LEU A 347 22.36 -9.75 -1.29
N ILE A 348 22.47 -9.83 0.05
CA ILE A 348 23.63 -9.27 0.77
C ILE A 348 24.92 -9.94 0.32
N GLN A 349 24.91 -11.27 0.16
CA GLN A 349 26.08 -12.01 -0.33
C GLN A 349 26.43 -11.60 -1.77
N THR A 350 25.45 -11.53 -2.66
CA THR A 350 25.65 -11.05 -4.04
C THR A 350 26.34 -9.70 -4.06
N GLY A 351 25.87 -8.74 -3.24
CA GLY A 351 26.49 -7.42 -3.17
C GLY A 351 27.94 -7.46 -2.70
N ALA A 352 28.28 -8.32 -1.73
CA ALA A 352 29.65 -8.52 -1.28
C ALA A 352 30.51 -9.15 -2.37
N ASP A 353 30.01 -10.15 -3.10
CA ASP A 353 30.71 -10.84 -4.19
C ASP A 353 30.95 -9.90 -5.39
N GLU A 354 30.06 -8.92 -5.61
CA GLU A 354 30.19 -7.87 -6.63
C GLU A 354 31.14 -6.74 -6.24
N GLY A 355 31.69 -6.76 -5.01
CA GLY A 355 32.73 -5.82 -4.56
C GLY A 355 32.23 -4.75 -3.56
N ALA A 356 31.00 -4.79 -3.10
CA ALA A 356 30.58 -3.93 -2.00
C ALA A 356 31.23 -4.37 -0.69
N THR A 357 31.61 -3.41 0.15
CA THR A 357 32.16 -3.67 1.48
C THR A 357 31.04 -3.78 2.49
N VAL A 358 30.95 -4.90 3.21
CA VAL A 358 29.98 -5.09 4.28
C VAL A 358 30.48 -4.38 5.55
N LEU A 359 29.90 -3.22 5.88
CA LEU A 359 30.26 -2.46 7.09
C LEU A 359 29.54 -3.00 8.32
N VAL A 360 28.26 -3.32 8.16
CA VAL A 360 27.42 -3.93 9.20
C VAL A 360 26.72 -5.12 8.56
N ASP A 361 26.87 -6.30 9.15
CA ASP A 361 26.27 -7.54 8.64
C ASP A 361 25.11 -7.99 9.55
N GLY A 362 23.90 -7.91 9.04
CA GLY A 362 22.69 -8.33 9.75
C GLY A 362 22.27 -9.77 9.52
N ARG A 363 23.02 -10.53 8.71
CA ARG A 363 22.75 -11.95 8.46
C ARG A 363 22.99 -12.78 9.73
N ASN A 364 22.36 -13.96 9.80
CA ASN A 364 22.49 -14.88 10.93
C ASN A 364 22.16 -14.23 12.28
N ALA A 365 21.17 -13.34 12.31
CA ALA A 365 20.73 -12.70 13.53
C ALA A 365 20.23 -13.73 14.53
N HIS A 366 20.82 -13.76 15.72
CA HIS A 366 20.33 -14.53 16.87
C HIS A 366 19.62 -13.56 17.83
N ILE A 367 18.34 -13.81 18.08
CA ILE A 367 17.53 -13.08 19.05
C ILE A 367 17.15 -14.07 20.15
N PRO A 368 17.69 -13.93 21.36
CA PRO A 368 17.41 -14.86 22.44
C PRO A 368 15.91 -15.04 22.67
N THR A 369 15.47 -16.28 22.90
CA THR A 369 14.07 -16.70 23.10
C THR A 369 13.14 -16.58 21.88
N LEU A 370 13.65 -16.14 20.72
CA LEU A 370 12.90 -15.95 19.47
C LEU A 370 13.58 -16.68 18.28
N GLU A 371 14.13 -17.86 18.53
CA GLU A 371 14.92 -18.62 17.54
C GLU A 371 14.09 -19.06 16.31
N ALA A 372 12.78 -19.20 16.47
CA ALA A 372 11.85 -19.51 15.38
C ALA A 372 11.45 -18.28 14.53
N GLY A 373 11.84 -17.08 14.95
CA GLY A 373 11.52 -15.84 14.26
C GLY A 373 12.41 -15.56 13.03
N HIS A 374 11.88 -14.80 12.09
CA HIS A 374 12.55 -14.50 10.82
C HIS A 374 13.32 -13.18 10.90
N PHE A 375 14.37 -13.11 11.71
CA PHE A 375 15.11 -11.89 11.96
C PHE A 375 16.29 -11.70 10.99
N VAL A 376 16.39 -10.50 10.45
CA VAL A 376 17.58 -9.97 9.78
C VAL A 376 17.89 -8.64 10.47
N LYS A 377 19.09 -8.46 11.02
CA LYS A 377 19.49 -7.17 11.59
C LYS A 377 19.83 -6.15 10.50
N PRO A 378 19.88 -4.85 10.81
CA PRO A 378 20.30 -3.85 9.85
C PRO A 378 21.63 -4.21 9.19
N THR A 379 21.69 -4.04 7.86
CA THR A 379 22.91 -4.27 7.05
C THR A 379 23.25 -2.99 6.30
N VAL A 380 24.54 -2.63 6.32
CA VAL A 380 25.09 -1.50 5.54
C VAL A 380 26.19 -2.00 4.61
N LEU A 381 26.00 -1.76 3.34
CA LEU A 381 26.95 -2.12 2.27
C LEU A 381 27.54 -0.85 1.68
N GLN A 382 28.86 -0.67 1.77
CA GLN A 382 29.58 0.48 1.23
C GLN A 382 30.15 0.18 -0.17
N ASN A 383 30.31 1.22 -0.97
CA ASN A 383 30.86 1.14 -2.33
C ASN A 383 30.09 0.17 -3.23
N VAL A 384 28.76 0.22 -3.15
CA VAL A 384 27.90 -0.58 -4.02
C VAL A 384 28.17 -0.22 -5.48
N PRO A 385 28.59 -1.19 -6.33
CA PRO A 385 28.83 -0.91 -7.74
C PRO A 385 27.55 -0.45 -8.45
N PRO A 386 27.57 0.64 -9.23
CA PRO A 386 26.39 1.12 -9.95
C PRO A 386 25.80 0.13 -10.96
N SER A 387 26.59 -0.84 -11.41
CA SER A 387 26.16 -1.92 -12.32
C SER A 387 25.80 -3.22 -11.59
N GLY A 388 26.00 -3.28 -10.27
CA GLY A 388 25.74 -4.48 -9.48
C GLY A 388 24.24 -4.78 -9.32
N GLU A 389 23.91 -6.03 -9.07
CA GLU A 389 22.53 -6.48 -8.91
C GLU A 389 21.81 -5.71 -7.80
N ILE A 390 22.47 -5.53 -6.65
CA ILE A 390 21.85 -4.85 -5.50
C ILE A 390 21.63 -3.35 -5.70
N ALA A 391 22.26 -2.73 -6.72
CA ALA A 391 21.95 -1.35 -7.09
C ALA A 391 20.60 -1.21 -7.79
N HIS A 392 20.07 -2.29 -8.36
CA HIS A 392 18.85 -2.30 -9.19
C HIS A 392 17.75 -3.19 -8.65
N THR A 393 18.09 -4.24 -7.88
CA THR A 393 17.11 -5.19 -7.32
C THR A 393 16.53 -4.67 -6.01
N GLU A 394 15.20 -4.68 -5.89
CA GLU A 394 14.49 -4.42 -4.65
C GLU A 394 14.76 -5.54 -3.64
N ILE A 395 15.43 -5.22 -2.54
CA ILE A 395 15.77 -6.21 -1.50
C ILE A 395 14.56 -6.49 -0.60
N PHE A 396 13.80 -5.46 -0.27
CA PHE A 396 12.64 -5.51 0.63
C PHE A 396 12.99 -6.09 2.00
N GLY A 397 14.09 -5.60 2.54
CA GLY A 397 14.70 -5.99 3.81
C GLY A 397 15.53 -4.85 4.40
N PRO A 398 16.05 -4.98 5.64
CA PRO A 398 16.76 -3.91 6.34
C PRO A 398 18.21 -3.75 5.83
N VAL A 399 18.35 -3.43 4.55
CA VAL A 399 19.64 -3.32 3.84
C VAL A 399 19.76 -1.96 3.16
N LEU A 400 20.77 -1.20 3.51
CA LEU A 400 21.12 0.09 2.90
C LEU A 400 22.44 -0.01 2.15
N GLY A 401 22.43 0.28 0.86
CA GLY A 401 23.63 0.43 0.04
C GLY A 401 24.12 1.86 0.02
N LEU A 402 25.43 2.09 0.16
CA LEU A 402 26.07 3.40 0.05
C LEU A 402 26.80 3.53 -1.28
N MET A 403 26.56 4.61 -2.00
CA MET A 403 27.13 4.90 -3.31
C MET A 403 27.70 6.33 -3.31
N PRO A 404 29.03 6.50 -3.16
CA PRO A 404 29.64 7.83 -3.20
C PRO A 404 29.69 8.39 -4.63
N VAL A 405 29.47 9.70 -4.75
CA VAL A 405 29.60 10.47 -5.99
C VAL A 405 30.22 11.84 -5.71
N ASP A 406 30.73 12.52 -6.74
CA ASP A 406 31.42 13.79 -6.57
C ASP A 406 30.46 14.99 -6.55
N THR A 407 29.33 14.93 -7.27
CA THR A 407 28.45 16.08 -7.46
C THR A 407 26.97 15.70 -7.36
N ILE A 408 26.10 16.71 -7.12
CA ILE A 408 24.65 16.52 -7.11
C ILE A 408 24.13 16.09 -8.49
N GLU A 409 24.74 16.57 -9.58
CA GLU A 409 24.37 16.19 -10.94
C GLU A 409 24.61 14.69 -11.17
N ALA A 410 25.73 14.16 -10.69
CA ALA A 410 26.04 12.73 -10.74
C ALA A 410 25.02 11.91 -9.94
N ALA A 411 24.61 12.41 -8.75
CA ALA A 411 23.59 11.78 -7.94
C ALA A 411 22.20 11.79 -8.63
N ILE A 412 21.79 12.92 -9.20
CA ILE A 412 20.56 13.03 -9.99
C ILE A 412 20.60 12.09 -11.21
N ALA A 413 21.74 12.00 -11.88
CA ALA A 413 21.90 11.09 -13.01
C ALA A 413 21.72 9.61 -12.61
N LEU A 414 22.15 9.19 -11.40
CA LEU A 414 21.87 7.85 -10.87
C LEU A 414 20.36 7.62 -10.68
N VAL A 415 19.66 8.57 -10.05
CA VAL A 415 18.20 8.52 -9.90
C VAL A 415 17.52 8.35 -11.26
N ASN A 416 17.94 9.15 -12.24
CA ASN A 416 17.27 9.23 -13.53
C ASN A 416 17.51 8.00 -14.42
N ARG A 417 18.67 7.34 -14.30
CA ARG A 417 18.99 6.08 -15.01
C ARG A 417 18.28 4.85 -14.40
N SER A 418 17.84 4.93 -13.16
CA SER A 418 17.13 3.82 -12.50
C SER A 418 15.85 3.45 -13.27
N PRO A 419 15.51 2.17 -13.45
CA PRO A 419 14.22 1.75 -13.97
C PRO A 419 13.07 2.03 -12.98
N TRP A 420 13.42 2.33 -11.74
CA TRP A 420 12.47 2.62 -10.67
C TRP A 420 12.22 4.12 -10.54
N GLY A 421 11.01 4.47 -10.16
CA GLY A 421 10.62 5.87 -9.97
C GLY A 421 9.54 6.05 -8.90
N ASN A 422 9.59 5.27 -7.82
CA ASN A 422 8.61 5.41 -6.75
C ASN A 422 8.94 6.62 -5.87
N MET A 423 10.16 6.68 -5.30
CA MET A 423 10.60 7.79 -4.43
C MET A 423 12.07 8.13 -4.70
N ALA A 424 12.40 9.42 -4.54
CA ALA A 424 13.77 9.90 -4.36
C ALA A 424 13.78 11.05 -3.35
N CYS A 425 14.78 11.07 -2.44
CA CYS A 425 14.90 12.08 -1.40
C CYS A 425 16.25 12.80 -1.47
N LEU A 426 16.27 14.04 -1.00
CA LEU A 426 17.48 14.86 -0.87
C LEU A 426 17.57 15.45 0.53
N PHE A 427 18.76 15.36 1.13
CA PHE A 427 19.08 16.01 2.40
C PHE A 427 20.09 17.14 2.16
N THR A 428 19.71 18.37 2.49
CA THR A 428 20.47 19.59 2.24
C THR A 428 19.91 20.76 3.01
N ASN A 429 20.73 21.76 3.28
CA ASN A 429 20.31 23.08 3.77
C ASN A 429 20.24 24.12 2.61
N SER A 430 20.53 23.73 1.37
CA SER A 430 20.51 24.60 0.20
C SER A 430 19.16 24.57 -0.52
N GLY A 431 18.43 25.70 -0.49
CA GLY A 431 17.19 25.84 -1.27
C GLY A 431 17.39 25.75 -2.78
N ALA A 432 18.57 26.12 -3.29
CA ALA A 432 18.91 26.01 -4.70
C ALA A 432 19.07 24.54 -5.12
N ALA A 433 19.82 23.73 -4.34
CA ALA A 433 19.98 22.29 -4.56
C ALA A 433 18.64 21.57 -4.46
N ALA A 434 17.82 21.91 -3.46
CA ALA A 434 16.47 21.35 -3.29
C ALA A 434 15.58 21.66 -4.51
N ARG A 435 15.64 22.88 -5.05
CA ARG A 435 14.87 23.25 -6.24
C ARG A 435 15.35 22.54 -7.49
N GLN A 436 16.68 22.41 -7.70
CA GLN A 436 17.27 21.67 -8.79
C GLN A 436 16.81 20.21 -8.74
N PHE A 437 17.00 19.55 -7.60
CA PHE A 437 16.63 18.15 -7.41
C PHE A 437 15.15 17.89 -7.69
N ARG A 438 14.26 18.71 -7.13
CA ARG A 438 12.82 18.60 -7.35
C ARG A 438 12.43 18.72 -8.82
N TYR A 439 13.15 19.52 -9.59
CA TYR A 439 12.89 19.73 -11.02
C TYR A 439 13.45 18.62 -11.90
N GLU A 440 14.65 18.10 -11.59
CA GLU A 440 15.40 17.20 -12.47
C GLU A 440 15.21 15.71 -12.13
N ALA A 441 14.89 15.36 -10.88
CA ALA A 441 14.77 13.95 -10.47
C ALA A 441 13.49 13.31 -11.01
N THR A 442 13.64 12.14 -11.67
CA THR A 442 12.53 11.40 -12.29
C THR A 442 11.97 10.33 -11.34
N ALA A 443 11.26 10.77 -10.32
CA ALA A 443 10.52 9.91 -9.39
C ALA A 443 9.14 10.50 -9.09
N GLY A 444 8.19 9.65 -8.75
CA GLY A 444 6.80 10.05 -8.50
C GLY A 444 6.62 10.79 -7.18
N ASN A 445 7.41 10.42 -6.15
CA ASN A 445 7.39 11.09 -4.85
C ASN A 445 8.79 11.66 -4.55
N ILE A 446 8.87 12.96 -4.31
CA ILE A 446 10.10 13.66 -3.99
C ILE A 446 10.08 14.12 -2.54
N GLY A 447 11.13 13.79 -1.78
CA GLY A 447 11.34 14.24 -0.40
C GLY A 447 12.51 15.21 -0.27
N ILE A 448 12.34 16.29 0.47
CA ILE A 448 13.43 17.19 0.87
C ILE A 448 13.51 17.16 2.39
N ASN A 449 14.65 16.70 2.92
CA ASN A 449 14.87 16.47 4.35
C ASN A 449 13.82 15.52 4.98
N ILE A 450 13.34 14.57 4.19
CA ILE A 450 12.38 13.53 4.55
C ILE A 450 12.90 12.19 4.01
N GLY A 451 12.88 11.14 4.84
CA GLY A 451 13.37 9.80 4.45
C GLY A 451 12.30 8.89 3.85
N VAL A 452 11.02 9.20 4.09
CA VAL A 452 9.87 8.47 3.52
C VAL A 452 8.90 9.52 2.99
N ALA A 453 8.96 9.80 1.69
CA ALA A 453 8.13 10.81 1.04
C ALA A 453 6.70 10.29 0.77
N ALA A 454 6.05 9.71 1.79
CA ALA A 454 4.67 9.25 1.71
C ALA A 454 3.71 10.44 1.71
N PRO A 455 2.94 10.66 0.64
CA PRO A 455 1.98 11.76 0.61
C PRO A 455 0.88 11.55 1.66
N MET A 456 0.33 12.64 2.19
CA MET A 456 -0.91 12.62 2.96
C MET A 456 -2.07 12.21 2.04
N ALA A 457 -3.15 11.67 2.61
CA ALA A 457 -4.29 11.14 1.84
C ALA A 457 -5.00 12.16 0.92
N PHE A 458 -4.68 13.45 1.07
CA PHE A 458 -5.14 14.52 0.17
C PHE A 458 -4.48 14.52 -1.22
N PHE A 459 -3.31 13.88 -1.33
CA PHE A 459 -2.52 13.79 -2.55
C PHE A 459 -2.42 12.34 -3.02
N PRO A 460 -2.34 12.10 -4.34
CA PRO A 460 -2.20 10.74 -4.86
C PRO A 460 -0.86 10.13 -4.44
N PHE A 461 -0.85 8.83 -4.15
CA PHE A 461 0.38 8.07 -3.95
C PHE A 461 1.00 7.79 -5.31
N SER A 462 1.90 8.66 -5.74
CA SER A 462 2.49 8.63 -7.08
C SER A 462 3.53 7.50 -7.22
N GLY A 463 3.84 7.17 -8.46
CA GLY A 463 4.88 6.24 -8.87
C GLY A 463 5.10 6.40 -10.38
N TRP A 464 6.37 6.36 -10.81
CA TRP A 464 6.77 6.48 -12.21
C TRP A 464 7.51 5.23 -12.66
N LYS A 465 7.77 5.13 -13.95
CA LYS A 465 8.56 4.06 -14.57
C LYS A 465 8.03 2.66 -14.16
N ASP A 466 8.91 1.70 -13.86
CA ASP A 466 8.54 0.33 -13.46
C ASP A 466 7.97 0.22 -12.04
N SER A 467 7.80 1.35 -11.34
CA SER A 467 7.14 1.38 -10.03
C SER A 467 5.63 1.59 -10.11
N PHE A 468 5.06 1.86 -11.28
CA PHE A 468 3.62 2.05 -11.47
C PHE A 468 3.14 1.65 -12.86
N PHE A 469 1.97 1.02 -12.92
CA PHE A 469 1.28 0.66 -14.17
C PHE A 469 -0.18 1.10 -14.07
N GLY A 470 -0.60 1.99 -14.95
CA GLY A 470 -1.92 2.66 -14.98
C GLY A 470 -1.77 4.16 -15.16
N ASP A 471 -2.89 4.89 -15.10
CA ASP A 471 -2.92 6.36 -15.30
C ASP A 471 -3.21 7.11 -14.00
N LEU A 472 -4.12 6.59 -13.17
CA LEU A 472 -4.58 7.19 -11.92
C LEU A 472 -4.06 6.39 -10.73
N HIS A 473 -3.52 7.10 -9.74
CA HIS A 473 -2.96 6.51 -8.53
C HIS A 473 -4.01 6.39 -7.41
N GLY A 474 -3.67 5.66 -6.34
CA GLY A 474 -4.49 5.63 -5.12
C GLY A 474 -4.50 6.97 -4.38
N GLN A 475 -5.49 7.16 -3.54
CA GLN A 475 -5.74 8.31 -2.66
C GLN A 475 -6.19 9.60 -3.38
N GLY A 476 -6.78 10.50 -2.60
CA GLY A 476 -7.14 11.85 -3.01
C GLY A 476 -8.04 11.92 -4.26
N ALA A 477 -7.81 12.94 -5.07
CA ALA A 477 -8.59 13.18 -6.28
C ALA A 477 -8.44 12.06 -7.32
N HIS A 478 -7.24 11.47 -7.46
CA HIS A 478 -7.03 10.37 -8.39
C HIS A 478 -7.86 9.13 -8.04
N ALA A 479 -8.03 8.82 -6.74
CA ALA A 479 -8.90 7.72 -6.33
C ALA A 479 -10.37 7.99 -6.70
N MET A 480 -10.88 9.21 -6.50
CA MET A 480 -12.22 9.59 -6.93
C MET A 480 -12.37 9.48 -8.45
N GLU A 481 -11.40 9.95 -9.22
CA GLU A 481 -11.41 9.84 -10.67
C GLU A 481 -11.32 8.39 -11.14
N PHE A 482 -10.49 7.58 -10.48
CA PHE A 482 -10.34 6.16 -10.80
C PHE A 482 -11.64 5.38 -10.61
N PHE A 483 -12.40 5.65 -9.56
CA PHE A 483 -13.65 4.94 -9.25
C PHE A 483 -14.91 5.56 -9.87
N THR A 484 -14.76 6.56 -10.73
CA THR A 484 -15.88 7.18 -11.43
C THR A 484 -15.65 7.24 -12.93
N GLN A 485 -16.73 7.30 -13.69
CA GLN A 485 -16.73 7.58 -15.11
C GLN A 485 -17.49 8.88 -15.39
N THR A 486 -17.00 9.60 -16.39
CA THR A 486 -17.60 10.86 -16.83
C THR A 486 -18.77 10.59 -17.77
N LYS A 487 -19.89 11.26 -17.55
CA LYS A 487 -21.00 11.34 -18.48
C LYS A 487 -21.18 12.80 -18.90
N VAL A 488 -21.13 13.08 -20.19
CA VAL A 488 -21.46 14.39 -20.75
C VAL A 488 -22.91 14.37 -21.19
N VAL A 489 -23.64 15.39 -20.80
CA VAL A 489 -25.06 15.60 -21.20
C VAL A 489 -25.13 16.89 -21.97
N VAL A 490 -25.75 16.85 -23.16
CA VAL A 490 -26.02 17.99 -24.01
C VAL A 490 -27.52 18.16 -24.07
N GLU A 491 -28.04 19.30 -23.65
CA GLU A 491 -29.47 19.57 -23.58
C GLU A 491 -29.88 20.73 -24.43
N ARG A 492 -31.01 20.60 -25.07
CA ARG A 492 -31.70 21.68 -25.78
C ARG A 492 -33.20 21.63 -25.43
N TRP A 493 -33.71 22.73 -24.88
CA TRP A 493 -35.14 22.86 -24.56
C TRP A 493 -35.78 23.91 -25.44
N PRO A 494 -36.87 23.60 -26.19
CA PRO A 494 -37.62 24.60 -27.01
C PRO A 494 -38.18 25.70 -26.13
N GLN A 495 -38.00 26.95 -26.52
CA GLN A 495 -38.51 28.12 -25.77
C GLN A 495 -40.04 28.09 -25.59
N GLU A 496 -40.76 27.49 -26.53
CA GLU A 496 -42.22 27.37 -26.50
C GLU A 496 -42.74 26.49 -25.37
N TRP A 497 -41.88 25.58 -24.88
CA TRP A 497 -42.22 24.65 -23.77
C TRP A 497 -42.29 25.36 -22.41
N SER A 498 -41.52 26.40 -22.19
CA SER A 498 -41.44 27.11 -20.92
C SER A 498 -42.64 28.04 -20.72
N ARG A 499 -43.50 28.21 -21.73
CA ARG A 499 -44.68 29.09 -21.67
C ARG A 499 -46.02 28.37 -21.42
N GLN A 500 -46.00 27.06 -21.31
CA GLN A 500 -47.23 26.25 -21.10
C GLN A 500 -47.49 25.82 -19.67
N PHE A 501 -46.64 26.22 -18.71
CA PHE A 501 -46.80 25.93 -17.29
C PHE A 501 -47.16 27.16 -16.49
#